data_c2333dd2367dd2c6c2550d2c7c50ec67
#
_entry.id   c2333dd2367dd2c6c2550d2c7c50ec67
#
_cell.length_a   1.000
_cell.length_b   1.000
_cell.length_c   1.000
_cell.angle_alpha   90.00
_cell.angle_beta   90.00
_cell.angle_gamma   90.00
#
_symmetry.space_group_name_H-M   'P 1'
#
loop_
_entity.id
_entity.type
_entity.pdbx_description
1 polymer ?
#
loop_
_entity_poly.entity_id
_entity_poly.type
_entity_poly.pdbx_seq_one_letter_code
_entity_poly.pdbx_strand_id
1 'polypeptide(L)'
;GGGIYGGMLLGHKCCAGVEINAFCQTVLHQRQKDGWLEEFPIYDDVTKLDGSKFIGSFDVLCGGFPCQAFSTAAHGKNIAEKNLWDYMLKFIKESDAPVVFGENVVLKAISHAREDLEAIGYKVCYCRLSCRDLGADHQRNRFWVMAVKDDEVFSRLSSHISSLPKIKASCWAEPPAETYPVDVHRRREQLKGIGNAQSPLVAAVAFRILVKRHLAADYNSLVVSESELSAEFVSGETWISRTFGDIGGLHTPTTMANYACASMMKHKSCQNFVKVFGTPQPLNGEYLMGMPIGMTSPEHVNKKHLEKWINQTSYH
;
A
#
# COMPACT_ATOMS: atom_id res chain seq x y z
N GLY A 1 -4.62 -1.30 6.04
CA GLY A 1 -5.32 -2.27 5.19
C GLY A 1 -4.87 -2.34 3.72
N GLY A 2 -4.26 -1.27 3.12
CA GLY A 2 -3.92 -1.25 1.69
C GLY A 2 -3.04 -2.43 1.23
N GLY A 3 -2.06 -2.81 2.03
CA GLY A 3 -1.22 -3.98 1.76
C GLY A 3 -1.99 -5.31 1.77
N ILE A 4 -2.99 -5.44 2.64
CA ILE A 4 -3.87 -6.65 2.68
C ILE A 4 -4.62 -6.79 1.36
N TYR A 5 -5.24 -5.71 0.87
CA TYR A 5 -5.95 -5.72 -0.41
C TYR A 5 -5.00 -5.91 -1.60
N GLY A 6 -3.78 -5.37 -1.53
CA GLY A 6 -2.73 -5.68 -2.51
C GLY A 6 -2.38 -7.17 -2.53
N GLY A 7 -2.27 -7.78 -1.34
CA GLY A 7 -2.08 -9.23 -1.20
C GLY A 7 -3.23 -10.05 -1.78
N MET A 8 -4.48 -9.60 -1.63
CA MET A 8 -5.65 -10.27 -2.24
C MET A 8 -5.54 -10.35 -3.76
N LEU A 9 -5.02 -9.30 -4.43
CA LEU A 9 -4.77 -9.32 -5.89
C LEU A 9 -3.69 -10.33 -6.30
N LEU A 10 -2.87 -10.75 -5.34
CA LEU A 10 -1.83 -11.76 -5.51
C LEU A 10 -2.27 -13.15 -5.04
N GLY A 11 -3.54 -13.32 -4.65
CA GLY A 11 -4.04 -14.57 -4.07
C GLY A 11 -3.49 -14.89 -2.68
N HIS A 12 -2.87 -13.92 -2.00
CA HIS A 12 -2.37 -14.11 -0.64
C HIS A 12 -3.52 -14.05 0.36
N LYS A 13 -3.40 -14.86 1.42
CA LYS A 13 -4.28 -14.81 2.58
C LYS A 13 -3.57 -14.08 3.72
N CYS A 14 -4.27 -13.15 4.36
CA CYS A 14 -3.78 -12.50 5.56
C CYS A 14 -3.99 -13.43 6.76
N CYS A 15 -2.91 -13.81 7.44
CA CYS A 15 -2.98 -14.69 8.63
C CYS A 15 -2.89 -13.91 9.95
N ALA A 16 -2.39 -12.69 9.93
CA ALA A 16 -2.35 -11.78 11.08
C ALA A 16 -2.18 -10.33 10.63
N GLY A 17 -2.69 -9.38 11.40
CA GLY A 17 -2.49 -7.96 11.21
C GLY A 17 -1.96 -7.28 12.47
N VAL A 18 -1.18 -6.20 12.31
CA VAL A 18 -0.74 -5.33 13.41
C VAL A 18 -1.09 -3.90 13.06
N GLU A 19 -1.90 -3.24 13.89
CA GLU A 19 -2.36 -1.88 13.64
C GLU A 19 -2.55 -1.13 14.97
N ILE A 20 -1.72 -0.11 15.22
CA ILE A 20 -1.76 0.64 16.48
C ILE A 20 -2.94 1.64 16.54
N ASN A 21 -3.45 2.06 15.39
CA ASN A 21 -4.51 3.06 15.36
C ASN A 21 -5.88 2.40 15.60
N ALA A 22 -6.53 2.71 16.72
CA ALA A 22 -7.80 2.12 17.13
C ALA A 22 -8.93 2.31 16.09
N PHE A 23 -8.96 3.44 15.36
CA PHE A 23 -9.91 3.64 14.27
C PHE A 23 -9.65 2.66 13.12
N CYS A 24 -8.38 2.50 12.72
CA CYS A 24 -8.02 1.55 11.66
C CYS A 24 -8.30 0.10 12.07
N GLN A 25 -8.11 -0.26 13.35
CA GLN A 25 -8.53 -1.57 13.87
C GLN A 25 -10.04 -1.77 13.74
N THR A 26 -10.84 -0.76 14.13
CA THR A 26 -12.31 -0.80 13.99
C THR A 26 -12.69 -1.04 12.52
N VAL A 27 -12.04 -0.36 11.58
CA VAL A 27 -12.28 -0.55 10.14
C VAL A 27 -11.95 -1.98 9.71
N LEU A 28 -10.79 -2.52 10.12
CA LEU A 28 -10.41 -3.89 9.77
C LEU A 28 -11.39 -4.92 10.32
N HIS A 29 -11.79 -4.80 11.58
CA HIS A 29 -12.81 -5.67 12.18
C HIS A 29 -14.18 -5.54 11.48
N GLN A 30 -14.54 -4.32 11.07
CA GLN A 30 -15.77 -4.15 10.31
C GLN A 30 -15.69 -4.82 8.93
N ARG A 31 -14.55 -4.73 8.23
CA ARG A 31 -14.37 -5.43 6.94
C ARG A 31 -14.35 -6.95 7.08
N GLN A 32 -13.89 -7.50 8.21
CA GLN A 32 -14.06 -8.93 8.52
C GLN A 32 -15.54 -9.28 8.69
N LYS A 33 -16.29 -8.51 9.49
CA LYS A 33 -17.75 -8.70 9.68
C LYS A 33 -18.55 -8.59 8.38
N ASP A 34 -18.14 -7.71 7.46
CA ASP A 34 -18.77 -7.53 6.15
C ASP A 34 -18.41 -8.65 5.15
N GLY A 35 -17.52 -9.57 5.53
CA GLY A 35 -17.01 -10.62 4.65
C GLY A 35 -16.09 -10.11 3.54
N TRP A 36 -15.52 -8.91 3.70
CA TRP A 36 -14.49 -8.38 2.79
C TRP A 36 -13.14 -9.02 3.03
N LEU A 37 -12.83 -9.27 4.30
CA LEU A 37 -11.60 -9.92 4.76
C LEU A 37 -11.97 -11.23 5.45
N GLU A 38 -11.10 -12.23 5.32
CA GLU A 38 -11.17 -13.43 6.14
C GLU A 38 -10.90 -13.07 7.62
N GLU A 39 -11.28 -13.94 8.54
CA GLU A 39 -10.96 -13.74 9.95
C GLU A 39 -9.47 -14.03 10.19
N PHE A 40 -8.79 -13.07 10.78
CA PHE A 40 -7.42 -13.18 11.30
C PHE A 40 -7.28 -12.30 12.55
N PRO A 41 -6.36 -12.61 13.46
CA PRO A 41 -6.10 -11.78 14.63
C PRO A 41 -5.49 -10.43 14.24
N ILE A 42 -5.95 -9.37 14.92
CA ILE A 42 -5.42 -8.02 14.77
C ILE A 42 -4.79 -7.61 16.09
N TYR A 43 -3.48 -7.47 16.10
CA TYR A 43 -2.68 -7.04 17.24
C TYR A 43 -2.56 -5.52 17.26
N ASP A 44 -2.43 -4.93 18.46
CA ASP A 44 -2.42 -3.48 18.65
C ASP A 44 -1.03 -2.83 18.50
N ASP A 45 0.05 -3.56 18.84
CA ASP A 45 1.37 -2.94 18.94
C ASP A 45 2.50 -3.92 18.59
N VAL A 46 3.22 -3.63 17.52
CA VAL A 46 4.37 -4.43 17.07
C VAL A 46 5.49 -4.50 18.12
N THR A 47 5.62 -3.49 18.97
CA THR A 47 6.68 -3.43 19.98
C THR A 47 6.50 -4.46 21.11
N LYS A 48 5.28 -5.00 21.25
CA LYS A 48 4.90 -6.00 22.26
C LYS A 48 4.86 -7.42 21.71
N LEU A 49 5.01 -7.59 20.38
CA LEU A 49 4.96 -8.91 19.77
C LEU A 49 6.25 -9.68 19.99
N ASP A 50 6.08 -10.95 20.33
CA ASP A 50 7.13 -11.97 20.41
C ASP A 50 7.13 -12.74 19.09
N GLY A 51 8.08 -12.42 18.20
CA GLY A 51 8.18 -13.00 16.87
C GLY A 51 8.42 -14.51 16.90
N SER A 52 9.01 -15.07 17.97
CA SER A 52 9.28 -16.50 18.08
C SER A 52 8.02 -17.37 18.05
N LYS A 53 6.87 -16.80 18.41
CA LYS A 53 5.56 -17.48 18.37
C LYS A 53 4.99 -17.59 16.94
N PHE A 54 5.63 -16.96 15.98
CA PHE A 54 5.20 -16.93 14.59
C PHE A 54 6.10 -17.71 13.63
N ILE A 55 7.11 -18.39 14.14
CA ILE A 55 8.01 -19.23 13.32
C ILE A 55 7.18 -20.25 12.53
N GLY A 56 7.34 -20.25 11.19
CA GLY A 56 6.66 -21.18 10.29
C GLY A 56 5.15 -20.93 10.12
N SER A 57 4.58 -19.82 10.66
CA SER A 57 3.15 -19.54 10.57
C SER A 57 2.75 -18.69 9.37
N PHE A 58 3.71 -18.15 8.62
CA PHE A 58 3.48 -17.36 7.41
C PHE A 58 4.66 -17.48 6.42
N ASP A 59 4.39 -17.21 5.14
CA ASP A 59 5.41 -17.19 4.08
C ASP A 59 5.98 -15.79 3.85
N VAL A 60 5.18 -14.74 4.01
CA VAL A 60 5.56 -13.35 3.71
C VAL A 60 5.18 -12.44 4.87
N LEU A 61 6.15 -11.67 5.35
CA LEU A 61 5.93 -10.57 6.28
C LEU A 61 5.85 -9.26 5.49
N CYS A 62 4.70 -8.58 5.56
CA CYS A 62 4.50 -7.30 4.88
C CYS A 62 4.44 -6.14 5.88
N GLY A 63 5.07 -5.00 5.57
CA GLY A 63 4.97 -3.83 6.45
C GLY A 63 5.32 -2.51 5.79
N GLY A 64 4.57 -1.45 6.15
CA GLY A 64 4.98 -0.07 5.94
C GLY A 64 5.50 0.50 7.25
N PHE A 65 6.79 0.68 7.39
CA PHE A 65 7.38 1.21 8.63
C PHE A 65 7.50 2.73 8.57
N PRO A 66 7.16 3.47 9.68
CA PRO A 66 7.23 4.91 9.67
C PRO A 66 8.65 5.45 9.50
N CYS A 67 8.80 6.48 8.64
CA CYS A 67 10.08 7.14 8.37
C CYS A 67 10.41 8.30 9.33
N GLN A 68 9.76 8.40 10.49
CA GLN A 68 9.90 9.57 11.38
C GLN A 68 11.35 9.82 11.84
N ALA A 69 12.16 8.79 11.97
CA ALA A 69 13.58 8.90 12.28
C ALA A 69 14.41 9.52 11.13
N PHE A 70 13.98 9.35 9.88
CA PHE A 70 14.69 9.80 8.68
C PHE A 70 14.11 11.09 8.08
N SER A 71 13.02 11.65 8.66
CA SER A 71 12.42 12.87 8.13
C SER A 71 13.18 14.10 8.62
N THR A 72 13.40 15.07 7.71
CA THR A 72 14.01 16.38 8.02
C THR A 72 13.21 17.18 9.06
N ALA A 73 11.92 16.87 9.23
CA ALA A 73 11.04 17.48 10.24
C ALA A 73 11.31 16.99 11.67
N ALA A 74 12.08 15.91 11.86
CA ALA A 74 12.36 15.34 13.18
C ALA A 74 13.39 16.16 13.98
N HIS A 75 14.11 17.13 13.38
CA HIS A 75 15.12 17.99 13.99
C HIS A 75 16.07 17.27 14.98
N GLY A 76 16.37 15.99 14.74
CA GLY A 76 17.31 15.21 15.55
C GLY A 76 16.82 14.84 16.97
N LYS A 77 15.57 15.13 17.34
CA LYS A 77 15.02 14.80 18.67
C LYS A 77 14.34 13.43 18.66
N ASN A 78 14.74 12.58 19.61
CA ASN A 78 14.13 11.24 19.87
C ASN A 78 14.15 10.29 18.66
N ILE A 79 15.25 10.22 17.91
CA ILE A 79 15.40 9.35 16.73
C ILE A 79 15.23 7.88 17.13
N ALA A 80 15.80 7.45 18.24
CA ALA A 80 15.74 6.06 18.71
C ALA A 80 14.30 5.61 19.06
N GLU A 81 13.51 6.46 19.74
CA GLU A 81 12.12 6.14 20.12
C GLU A 81 11.15 6.12 18.91
N LYS A 82 11.54 6.74 17.81
CA LYS A 82 10.72 6.88 16.60
C LYS A 82 11.10 5.90 15.49
N ASN A 83 12.15 5.10 15.69
CA ASN A 83 12.60 4.13 14.69
C ASN A 83 11.85 2.81 14.85
N LEU A 84 10.63 2.75 14.32
CA LEU A 84 9.83 1.52 14.33
C LEU A 84 10.40 0.43 13.42
N TRP A 85 11.39 0.75 12.58
CA TRP A 85 12.13 -0.25 11.82
C TRP A 85 12.85 -1.25 12.72
N ASP A 86 13.45 -0.81 13.82
CA ASP A 86 14.16 -1.70 14.76
C ASP A 86 13.24 -2.78 15.35
N TYR A 87 11.99 -2.44 15.63
CA TYR A 87 10.99 -3.41 16.10
C TYR A 87 10.56 -4.38 14.99
N MET A 88 10.41 -3.89 13.76
CA MET A 88 10.14 -4.75 12.61
C MET A 88 11.32 -5.70 12.35
N LEU A 89 12.55 -5.21 12.38
CA LEU A 89 13.77 -6.01 12.25
C LEU A 89 13.90 -7.05 13.36
N LYS A 90 13.60 -6.68 14.60
CA LYS A 90 13.54 -7.62 15.73
C LYS A 90 12.54 -8.73 15.44
N PHE A 91 11.32 -8.38 15.05
CA PHE A 91 10.27 -9.36 14.71
C PHE A 91 10.69 -10.26 13.53
N ILE A 92 11.31 -9.72 12.48
CA ILE A 92 11.86 -10.48 11.35
C ILE A 92 12.86 -11.54 11.84
N LYS A 93 13.79 -11.15 12.73
CA LYS A 93 14.78 -12.06 13.29
C LYS A 93 14.17 -13.15 14.15
N GLU A 94 13.24 -12.79 15.04
CA GLU A 94 12.60 -13.69 15.98
C GLU A 94 11.66 -14.68 15.29
N SER A 95 10.94 -14.25 14.24
CA SER A 95 10.01 -15.09 13.50
C SER A 95 10.66 -15.90 12.38
N ASP A 96 11.94 -15.66 12.12
CA ASP A 96 12.68 -16.26 11.00
C ASP A 96 11.92 -16.10 9.67
N ALA A 97 11.43 -14.88 9.41
CA ALA A 97 10.53 -14.58 8.29
C ALA A 97 11.13 -15.03 6.94
N PRO A 98 10.50 -15.92 6.17
CA PRO A 98 11.06 -16.45 4.92
C PRO A 98 11.25 -15.38 3.86
N VAL A 99 10.23 -14.51 3.69
CA VAL A 99 10.21 -13.39 2.76
C VAL A 99 9.69 -12.15 3.47
N VAL A 100 10.36 -11.01 3.28
CA VAL A 100 9.95 -9.71 3.80
C VAL A 100 9.61 -8.78 2.64
N PHE A 101 8.47 -8.08 2.72
CA PHE A 101 8.06 -7.06 1.77
C PHE A 101 7.77 -5.75 2.51
N GLY A 102 8.56 -4.73 2.26
CA GLY A 102 8.51 -3.45 2.96
C GLY A 102 8.20 -2.26 2.06
N GLU A 103 7.63 -1.20 2.66
CA GLU A 103 7.36 0.05 1.96
C GLU A 103 7.79 1.25 2.81
N ASN A 104 8.32 2.28 2.14
CA ASN A 104 8.56 3.58 2.77
C ASN A 104 8.42 4.74 1.78
N VAL A 105 8.19 5.94 2.31
CA VAL A 105 8.17 7.20 1.53
C VAL A 105 9.57 7.77 1.30
N VAL A 106 10.58 7.30 2.03
CA VAL A 106 11.94 7.83 2.03
C VAL A 106 12.93 6.76 1.58
N LEU A 107 13.67 7.02 0.50
CA LEU A 107 14.67 6.09 -0.03
C LEU A 107 15.72 5.71 1.04
N LYS A 108 16.20 6.68 1.83
CA LYS A 108 17.19 6.43 2.88
C LYS A 108 16.73 5.39 3.90
N ALA A 109 15.42 5.35 4.22
CA ALA A 109 14.87 4.34 5.12
C ALA A 109 14.91 2.94 4.49
N ILE A 110 14.64 2.83 3.19
CA ILE A 110 14.76 1.57 2.45
C ILE A 110 16.21 1.11 2.32
N SER A 111 17.14 2.05 2.08
CA SER A 111 18.59 1.72 2.01
C SER A 111 19.09 1.16 3.35
N HIS A 112 18.68 1.78 4.46
CA HIS A 112 19.02 1.29 5.80
C HIS A 112 18.40 -0.09 6.08
N ALA A 113 17.11 -0.27 5.74
CA ALA A 113 16.46 -1.56 5.87
C ALA A 113 17.14 -2.66 5.03
N ARG A 114 17.60 -2.31 3.82
CA ARG A 114 18.37 -3.21 2.96
C ARG A 114 19.66 -3.66 3.64
N GLU A 115 20.47 -2.70 4.13
CA GLU A 115 21.76 -2.98 4.79
C GLU A 115 21.56 -3.93 5.99
N ASP A 116 20.56 -3.67 6.83
CA ASP A 116 20.25 -4.50 7.99
C ASP A 116 19.79 -5.91 7.60
N LEU A 117 18.97 -6.05 6.55
CA LEU A 117 18.48 -7.34 6.07
C LEU A 117 19.60 -8.16 5.40
N GLU A 118 20.45 -7.51 4.60
CA GLU A 118 21.64 -8.15 4.01
C GLU A 118 22.59 -8.65 5.10
N ALA A 119 22.79 -7.86 6.18
CA ALA A 119 23.65 -8.23 7.31
C ALA A 119 23.17 -9.48 8.08
N ILE A 120 21.88 -9.82 7.98
CA ILE A 120 21.30 -11.02 8.60
C ILE A 120 21.00 -12.14 7.59
N GLY A 121 21.61 -12.05 6.38
CA GLY A 121 21.65 -13.12 5.40
C GLY A 121 20.51 -13.14 4.37
N TYR A 122 19.72 -12.07 4.25
CA TYR A 122 18.73 -11.96 3.17
C TYR A 122 19.38 -11.50 1.85
N LYS A 123 18.87 -12.02 0.74
CA LYS A 123 19.06 -11.41 -0.58
C LYS A 123 18.00 -10.31 -0.74
N VAL A 124 18.42 -9.10 -1.09
CA VAL A 124 17.51 -7.93 -1.06
C VAL A 124 17.49 -7.21 -2.40
N CYS A 125 16.30 -7.01 -2.96
CA CYS A 125 16.07 -6.08 -4.07
C CYS A 125 15.06 -5.00 -3.68
N TYR A 126 15.03 -3.90 -4.44
CA TYR A 126 14.16 -2.76 -4.15
C TYR A 126 13.77 -2.04 -5.42
N CYS A 127 12.67 -1.28 -5.37
CA CYS A 127 12.25 -0.44 -6.49
C CYS A 127 11.54 0.83 -6.01
N ARG A 128 11.45 1.81 -6.92
CA ARG A 128 10.56 2.96 -6.79
C ARG A 128 9.37 2.75 -7.72
N LEU A 129 8.16 2.85 -7.18
CA LEU A 129 6.92 2.79 -7.97
C LEU A 129 5.89 3.75 -7.38
N SER A 130 5.13 4.43 -8.23
CA SER A 130 4.11 5.40 -7.86
C SER A 130 2.75 5.05 -8.44
N CYS A 131 1.69 5.68 -7.92
CA CYS A 131 0.36 5.57 -8.53
C CYS A 131 0.35 6.08 -9.98
N ARG A 132 1.13 7.14 -10.29
CA ARG A 132 1.23 7.68 -11.65
C ARG A 132 1.86 6.70 -12.64
N ASP A 133 2.83 5.90 -12.20
CA ASP A 133 3.45 4.89 -13.05
C ASP A 133 2.42 3.83 -13.51
N LEU A 134 1.37 3.63 -12.70
CA LEU A 134 0.22 2.78 -13.02
C LEU A 134 -0.93 3.53 -13.73
N GLY A 135 -0.71 4.76 -14.15
CA GLY A 135 -1.70 5.55 -14.89
C GLY A 135 -2.69 6.36 -14.03
N ALA A 136 -2.54 6.42 -12.72
CA ALA A 136 -3.38 7.29 -11.88
C ALA A 136 -3.09 8.78 -12.14
N ASP A 137 -4.11 9.62 -11.95
CA ASP A 137 -4.03 11.08 -12.16
C ASP A 137 -3.26 11.82 -11.06
N HIS A 138 -2.59 11.13 -10.15
CA HIS A 138 -1.77 11.72 -9.09
C HIS A 138 -0.47 10.96 -8.89
N GLN A 139 0.54 11.69 -8.42
CA GLN A 139 1.76 11.04 -7.95
C GLN A 139 1.54 10.46 -6.55
N ARG A 140 2.27 9.41 -6.23
CA ARG A 140 2.47 8.89 -4.87
C ARG A 140 3.70 8.02 -4.91
N ASN A 141 4.87 8.62 -5.04
CA ASN A 141 6.13 7.89 -5.05
C ASN A 141 6.30 7.10 -3.75
N ARG A 142 6.62 5.84 -3.88
CA ARG A 142 6.96 4.93 -2.79
C ARG A 142 8.16 4.09 -3.17
N PHE A 143 8.92 3.74 -2.15
CA PHE A 143 10.06 2.84 -2.28
C PHE A 143 9.67 1.52 -1.63
N TRP A 144 9.92 0.45 -2.36
CA TRP A 144 9.53 -0.91 -2.00
C TRP A 144 10.79 -1.76 -1.88
N VAL A 145 10.81 -2.67 -0.92
CA VAL A 145 11.91 -3.61 -0.70
C VAL A 145 11.34 -5.01 -0.56
N MET A 146 12.02 -5.98 -1.17
CA MET A 146 11.78 -7.40 -0.95
C MET A 146 13.08 -8.06 -0.53
N ALA A 147 13.03 -8.82 0.55
CA ALA A 147 14.14 -9.59 1.07
C ALA A 147 13.75 -11.05 1.17
N VAL A 148 14.60 -11.94 0.69
CA VAL A 148 14.39 -13.39 0.64
C VAL A 148 15.50 -14.09 1.39
N LYS A 149 15.13 -14.97 2.32
CA LYS A 149 16.04 -15.81 3.09
C LYS A 149 15.82 -17.29 2.78
N ASP A 150 14.57 -17.70 2.62
CA ASP A 150 14.19 -19.08 2.34
C ASP A 150 13.90 -19.27 0.84
N ASP A 151 14.85 -19.90 0.15
CA ASP A 151 14.76 -20.14 -1.29
C ASP A 151 13.62 -21.13 -1.67
N GLU A 152 13.22 -22.04 -0.77
CA GLU A 152 12.13 -22.99 -1.02
C GLU A 152 10.77 -22.29 -0.96
N VAL A 153 10.52 -21.50 0.11
CA VAL A 153 9.31 -20.68 0.23
C VAL A 153 9.23 -19.71 -0.95
N PHE A 154 10.34 -19.07 -1.30
CA PHE A 154 10.39 -18.14 -2.44
C PHE A 154 10.11 -18.83 -3.78
N SER A 155 10.60 -20.05 -3.99
CA SER A 155 10.33 -20.84 -5.20
C SER A 155 8.83 -21.11 -5.39
N ARG A 156 8.14 -21.53 -4.32
CA ARG A 156 6.68 -21.72 -4.35
C ARG A 156 5.94 -20.42 -4.62
N LEU A 157 6.33 -19.35 -3.92
CA LEU A 157 5.76 -18.00 -4.07
C LEU A 157 5.94 -17.47 -5.48
N SER A 158 7.15 -17.53 -6.02
CA SER A 158 7.47 -17.01 -7.36
C SER A 158 6.77 -17.78 -8.47
N SER A 159 6.61 -19.09 -8.33
CA SER A 159 5.84 -19.94 -9.25
C SER A 159 4.37 -19.53 -9.25
N HIS A 160 3.77 -19.33 -8.07
CA HIS A 160 2.39 -18.85 -7.94
C HIS A 160 2.24 -17.46 -8.58
N ILE A 161 3.08 -16.48 -8.22
CA ILE A 161 3.03 -15.13 -8.78
C ILE A 161 3.17 -15.14 -10.31
N SER A 162 4.03 -15.99 -10.85
CA SER A 162 4.24 -16.09 -12.30
C SER A 162 3.06 -16.71 -13.03
N SER A 163 2.19 -17.47 -12.37
CA SER A 163 0.96 -18.01 -12.95
C SER A 163 -0.21 -17.03 -12.98
N LEU A 164 -0.13 -15.92 -12.22
CA LEU A 164 -1.20 -14.95 -12.15
C LEU A 164 -1.28 -14.09 -13.43
N PRO A 165 -2.49 -13.74 -13.89
CA PRO A 165 -2.67 -12.77 -14.97
C PRO A 165 -2.17 -11.39 -14.56
N LYS A 166 -1.93 -10.51 -15.55
CA LYS A 166 -1.53 -9.13 -15.27
C LYS A 166 -2.61 -8.40 -14.47
N ILE A 167 -2.19 -7.47 -13.61
CA ILE A 167 -3.10 -6.56 -12.91
C ILE A 167 -3.55 -5.46 -13.88
N LYS A 168 -4.80 -5.01 -13.77
CA LYS A 168 -5.34 -3.93 -14.61
C LYS A 168 -5.84 -2.76 -13.76
N ALA A 169 -5.84 -1.55 -14.34
CA ALA A 169 -6.23 -0.30 -13.68
C ALA A 169 -7.68 0.14 -13.95
N SER A 170 -8.58 -0.78 -14.29
CA SER A 170 -9.95 -0.40 -14.66
C SER A 170 -10.76 0.23 -13.52
N CYS A 171 -10.30 0.16 -12.27
CA CYS A 171 -10.92 0.86 -11.16
C CYS A 171 -10.86 2.39 -11.28
N TRP A 172 -9.97 2.95 -12.12
CA TRP A 172 -9.91 4.39 -12.41
C TRP A 172 -10.67 4.78 -13.69
N ALA A 173 -11.19 3.80 -14.43
CA ALA A 173 -11.86 4.06 -15.71
C ALA A 173 -13.25 4.72 -15.56
N GLU A 174 -13.89 4.60 -14.40
CA GLU A 174 -15.20 5.16 -14.10
C GLU A 174 -15.17 6.01 -12.83
N PRO A 175 -16.03 7.04 -12.71
CA PRO A 175 -16.15 7.78 -11.46
C PRO A 175 -16.64 6.85 -10.35
N PRO A 176 -16.38 7.17 -9.08
CA PRO A 176 -16.95 6.45 -7.95
C PRO A 176 -18.47 6.69 -7.92
N ALA A 177 -19.21 5.83 -8.62
CA ALA A 177 -20.66 5.96 -8.79
C ALA A 177 -21.47 5.51 -7.57
N GLU A 178 -20.86 4.73 -6.69
CA GLU A 178 -21.50 4.19 -5.52
C GLU A 178 -21.13 4.98 -4.28
N THR A 179 -22.15 5.41 -3.54
CA THR A 179 -21.96 6.08 -2.24
C THR A 179 -22.19 5.08 -1.12
N TYR A 180 -21.41 5.20 -0.07
CA TYR A 180 -21.67 4.55 1.22
C TYR A 180 -21.91 5.64 2.27
N PRO A 181 -22.59 5.32 3.38
CA PRO A 181 -22.77 6.30 4.45
C PRO A 181 -21.41 6.79 4.95
N VAL A 182 -21.16 8.09 4.85
CA VAL A 182 -19.98 8.73 5.42
C VAL A 182 -20.38 9.27 6.78
N ASP A 183 -19.82 8.68 7.84
CA ASP A 183 -19.92 9.30 9.16
C ASP A 183 -19.14 10.62 9.14
N VAL A 184 -19.87 11.72 9.19
CA VAL A 184 -19.30 13.07 9.17
C VAL A 184 -18.33 13.27 10.35
N HIS A 185 -18.60 12.63 11.49
CA HIS A 185 -17.74 12.69 12.67
C HIS A 185 -16.42 11.94 12.51
N ARG A 186 -16.40 10.86 11.70
CA ARG A 186 -15.24 10.01 11.43
C ARG A 186 -14.51 10.34 10.12
N ARG A 187 -15.02 11.26 9.33
CA ARG A 187 -14.44 11.67 8.04
C ARG A 187 -12.95 12.00 8.13
N ARG A 188 -12.54 12.74 9.17
CA ARG A 188 -11.13 13.12 9.36
C ARG A 188 -10.23 11.92 9.62
N GLU A 189 -10.69 10.96 10.39
CA GLU A 189 -9.96 9.74 10.70
C GLU A 189 -9.82 8.85 9.45
N GLN A 190 -10.88 8.73 8.65
CA GLN A 190 -10.85 8.04 7.35
C GLN A 190 -9.81 8.67 6.40
N LEU A 191 -9.87 9.99 6.21
CA LEU A 191 -8.91 10.71 5.36
C LEU A 191 -7.47 10.56 5.87
N LYS A 192 -7.26 10.57 7.18
CA LYS A 192 -5.95 10.30 7.79
C LYS A 192 -5.50 8.87 7.50
N GLY A 193 -6.39 7.89 7.61
CA GLY A 193 -6.12 6.49 7.27
C GLY A 193 -5.72 6.34 5.80
N ILE A 194 -6.46 6.94 4.88
CA ILE A 194 -6.15 6.95 3.44
C ILE A 194 -4.79 7.59 3.16
N GLY A 195 -4.50 8.73 3.80
CA GLY A 195 -3.23 9.44 3.64
C GLY A 195 -2.01 8.59 4.06
N ASN A 196 -2.17 7.71 5.04
CA ASN A 196 -1.11 6.80 5.52
C ASN A 196 -1.11 5.45 4.77
N ALA A 197 -2.16 5.11 4.05
CA ALA A 197 -2.29 3.80 3.45
C ALA A 197 -1.36 3.58 2.25
N GLN A 198 -1.04 2.34 1.97
CA GLN A 198 -0.50 1.90 0.68
C GLN A 198 -1.63 1.85 -0.36
N SER A 199 -1.33 2.16 -1.63
CA SER A 199 -2.22 1.82 -2.74
C SER A 199 -2.17 0.31 -2.99
N PRO A 200 -3.30 -0.40 -2.98
CA PRO A 200 -3.32 -1.84 -3.20
C PRO A 200 -2.71 -2.26 -4.55
N LEU A 201 -3.04 -1.52 -5.62
CA LEU A 201 -2.51 -1.80 -6.95
C LEU A 201 -1.00 -1.64 -7.00
N VAL A 202 -0.48 -0.53 -6.46
CA VAL A 202 0.97 -0.26 -6.46
C VAL A 202 1.70 -1.31 -5.63
N ALA A 203 1.15 -1.71 -4.47
CA ALA A 203 1.72 -2.75 -3.63
C ALA A 203 1.80 -4.09 -4.37
N ALA A 204 0.72 -4.50 -5.04
CA ALA A 204 0.68 -5.75 -5.77
C ALA A 204 1.64 -5.76 -6.97
N VAL A 205 1.68 -4.68 -7.76
CA VAL A 205 2.59 -4.58 -8.92
C VAL A 205 4.05 -4.52 -8.47
N ALA A 206 4.36 -3.74 -7.42
CA ALA A 206 5.72 -3.69 -6.86
C ALA A 206 6.18 -5.07 -6.36
N PHE A 207 5.30 -5.82 -5.70
CA PHE A 207 5.60 -7.18 -5.26
C PHE A 207 5.96 -8.08 -6.45
N ARG A 208 5.17 -8.07 -7.52
CA ARG A 208 5.42 -8.87 -8.73
C ARG A 208 6.74 -8.51 -9.40
N ILE A 209 7.03 -7.22 -9.57
CA ILE A 209 8.30 -6.74 -10.14
C ILE A 209 9.49 -7.22 -9.29
N LEU A 210 9.39 -7.10 -7.96
CA LEU A 210 10.49 -7.51 -7.08
C LEU A 210 10.68 -9.04 -7.07
N VAL A 211 9.63 -9.84 -7.21
CA VAL A 211 9.75 -11.29 -7.44
C VAL A 211 10.53 -11.56 -8.73
N LYS A 212 10.23 -10.87 -9.82
CA LYS A 212 10.96 -11.05 -11.09
C LYS A 212 12.43 -10.63 -10.98
N ARG A 213 12.71 -9.55 -10.27
CA ARG A 213 14.08 -9.09 -10.01
C ARG A 213 14.89 -10.11 -9.20
N HIS A 214 14.31 -10.73 -8.20
CA HIS A 214 14.96 -11.84 -7.47
C HIS A 214 15.27 -13.02 -8.39
N LEU A 215 14.33 -13.42 -9.26
CA LEU A 215 14.55 -14.49 -10.23
C LEU A 215 15.65 -14.16 -11.24
N ALA A 216 15.79 -12.88 -11.60
CA ALA A 216 16.84 -12.38 -12.52
C ALA A 216 18.13 -12.01 -11.81
N ALA A 217 18.23 -12.14 -10.49
CA ALA A 217 19.33 -11.66 -9.64
C ALA A 217 19.65 -10.16 -9.82
N ASP A 218 18.64 -9.34 -10.13
CA ASP A 218 18.77 -7.88 -10.21
C ASP A 218 18.49 -7.24 -8.84
N TYR A 219 19.55 -7.08 -8.06
CA TYR A 219 19.50 -6.53 -6.70
C TYR A 219 19.79 -5.03 -6.61
N ASN A 220 20.10 -4.35 -7.72
CA ASN A 220 20.61 -2.98 -7.68
C ASN A 220 19.75 -1.95 -8.43
N SER A 221 18.78 -2.37 -9.22
CA SER A 221 17.92 -1.47 -9.99
C SER A 221 16.88 -0.80 -9.10
N LEU A 222 16.90 0.54 -9.02
CA LEU A 222 15.89 1.32 -8.31
C LEU A 222 14.69 1.66 -9.21
N VAL A 223 14.96 2.07 -10.43
CA VAL A 223 13.94 2.52 -11.37
C VAL A 223 13.30 1.32 -12.04
N VAL A 224 11.97 1.29 -12.08
CA VAL A 224 11.21 0.30 -12.82
C VAL A 224 11.18 0.72 -14.28
N SER A 225 11.62 -0.17 -15.18
CA SER A 225 11.56 0.05 -16.62
C SER A 225 10.13 -0.14 -17.15
N GLU A 226 9.86 0.45 -18.32
CA GLU A 226 8.57 0.29 -18.98
C GLU A 226 8.27 -1.17 -19.33
N SER A 227 9.30 -1.95 -19.70
CA SER A 227 9.19 -3.37 -19.99
C SER A 227 8.82 -4.20 -18.76
N GLU A 228 9.44 -3.94 -17.60
CA GLU A 228 9.08 -4.59 -16.34
C GLU A 228 7.62 -4.27 -15.96
N LEU A 229 7.24 -2.99 -16.05
CA LEU A 229 5.89 -2.56 -15.70
C LEU A 229 4.85 -3.19 -16.63
N SER A 230 5.04 -3.12 -17.94
CA SER A 230 4.10 -3.68 -18.92
C SER A 230 4.01 -5.21 -18.89
N ALA A 231 5.01 -5.89 -18.35
CA ALA A 231 4.96 -7.33 -18.10
C ALA A 231 3.93 -7.72 -17.04
N GLU A 232 3.76 -6.88 -16.00
CA GLU A 232 2.97 -7.19 -14.81
C GLU A 232 1.64 -6.42 -14.73
N PHE A 233 1.51 -5.34 -15.52
CA PHE A 233 0.41 -4.41 -15.39
C PHE A 233 -0.11 -3.93 -16.75
N VAL A 234 -1.43 -3.67 -16.82
CA VAL A 234 -2.08 -3.03 -17.97
C VAL A 234 -2.71 -1.73 -17.49
N SER A 235 -2.16 -0.62 -17.96
CA SER A 235 -2.74 0.71 -17.76
C SER A 235 -4.00 0.91 -18.59
N GLY A 236 -4.87 1.80 -18.15
CA GLY A 236 -6.06 2.23 -18.88
C GLY A 236 -6.23 3.74 -18.76
N GLU A 237 -7.07 4.30 -19.63
CA GLU A 237 -7.46 5.69 -19.53
C GLU A 237 -8.36 5.91 -18.31
N THR A 238 -8.08 6.94 -17.50
CA THR A 238 -8.88 7.25 -16.32
C THR A 238 -10.14 8.03 -16.71
N TRP A 239 -11.18 7.94 -15.87
CA TRP A 239 -12.37 8.81 -16.01
C TRP A 239 -12.00 10.29 -16.00
N ILE A 240 -11.03 10.68 -15.17
CA ILE A 240 -10.60 12.07 -15.03
C ILE A 240 -9.96 12.56 -16.33
N SER A 241 -9.04 11.81 -16.91
CA SER A 241 -8.38 12.18 -18.17
C SER A 241 -9.38 12.27 -19.32
N ARG A 242 -10.35 11.36 -19.40
CA ARG A 242 -11.42 11.40 -20.42
C ARG A 242 -12.35 12.60 -20.26
N THR A 243 -12.69 12.97 -19.02
CA THR A 243 -13.68 14.01 -18.76
C THR A 243 -13.10 15.41 -18.77
N PHE A 244 -11.88 15.58 -18.26
CA PHE A 244 -11.27 16.87 -18.03
C PHE A 244 -10.01 17.12 -18.88
N GLY A 245 -9.57 16.12 -19.66
CA GLY A 245 -8.32 16.17 -20.41
C GLY A 245 -7.09 16.15 -19.50
N ASP A 246 -5.95 16.56 -20.03
CA ASP A 246 -4.73 16.71 -19.22
C ASP A 246 -4.82 17.95 -18.33
N ILE A 247 -5.17 17.73 -17.08
CA ILE A 247 -5.23 18.78 -16.05
C ILE A 247 -3.91 18.99 -15.30
N GLY A 248 -2.83 18.30 -15.71
CA GLY A 248 -1.52 18.40 -15.06
C GLY A 248 -1.41 17.68 -13.71
N GLY A 249 -2.33 16.73 -13.45
CA GLY A 249 -2.34 15.87 -12.27
C GLY A 249 -3.07 16.45 -11.06
N LEU A 250 -3.46 15.57 -10.17
CA LEU A 250 -4.17 15.85 -8.93
C LEU A 250 -3.23 15.79 -7.72
N HIS A 251 -3.66 16.42 -6.64
CA HIS A 251 -2.97 16.29 -5.37
C HIS A 251 -3.15 14.88 -4.79
N THR A 252 -2.04 14.26 -4.37
CA THR A 252 -2.09 12.93 -3.75
C THR A 252 -2.82 12.98 -2.41
N PRO A 253 -3.59 11.97 -2.04
CA PRO A 253 -4.20 11.90 -0.71
C PRO A 253 -3.16 12.02 0.41
N THR A 254 -3.42 12.91 1.35
CA THR A 254 -2.58 13.17 2.52
C THR A 254 -3.39 13.06 3.82
N THR A 255 -2.70 12.88 4.93
CA THR A 255 -3.32 12.78 6.26
C THR A 255 -4.09 14.03 6.69
N MET A 256 -3.73 15.19 6.15
CA MET A 256 -4.37 16.47 6.49
C MET A 256 -5.60 16.75 5.63
N ALA A 257 -5.60 16.29 4.39
CA ALA A 257 -6.70 16.49 3.41
C ALA A 257 -7.24 17.94 3.35
N ASN A 258 -6.35 18.92 3.49
CA ASN A 258 -6.69 20.36 3.58
C ASN A 258 -6.54 21.09 2.24
N TYR A 259 -6.78 20.43 1.12
CA TYR A 259 -6.48 20.92 -0.23
C TYR A 259 -7.20 22.23 -0.59
N ALA A 260 -8.37 22.47 0.00
CA ALA A 260 -9.16 23.68 -0.27
C ALA A 260 -8.75 24.90 0.59
N CYS A 261 -7.80 24.76 1.53
CA CYS A 261 -7.36 25.93 2.31
C CYS A 261 -6.49 26.87 1.49
N ALA A 262 -6.47 28.16 1.85
CA ALA A 262 -5.79 29.21 1.08
C ALA A 262 -4.30 28.94 0.82
N SER A 263 -3.59 28.32 1.77
CA SER A 263 -2.17 27.96 1.60
C SER A 263 -1.98 26.85 0.56
N MET A 264 -2.87 25.87 0.53
CA MET A 264 -2.80 24.75 -0.41
C MET A 264 -3.31 25.10 -1.80
N MET A 265 -4.26 26.01 -1.91
CA MET A 265 -4.80 26.50 -3.19
C MET A 265 -3.78 27.27 -4.04
N LYS A 266 -2.58 27.54 -3.52
CA LYS A 266 -1.44 28.03 -4.31
C LYS A 266 -0.87 26.96 -5.23
N HIS A 267 -1.08 25.69 -4.94
CA HIS A 267 -0.58 24.55 -5.72
C HIS A 267 -1.60 24.14 -6.78
N LYS A 268 -1.15 24.04 -8.05
CA LYS A 268 -2.00 23.66 -9.17
C LYS A 268 -2.71 22.32 -8.97
N SER A 269 -2.03 21.33 -8.41
CA SER A 269 -2.60 20.02 -8.12
C SER A 269 -3.76 20.06 -7.12
N CYS A 270 -3.73 20.99 -6.14
CA CYS A 270 -4.83 21.20 -5.20
C CYS A 270 -6.00 21.91 -5.87
N GLN A 271 -5.73 22.91 -6.73
CA GLN A 271 -6.77 23.55 -7.53
C GLN A 271 -7.48 22.52 -8.43
N ASN A 272 -6.71 21.67 -9.10
CA ASN A 272 -7.25 20.60 -9.93
C ASN A 272 -8.10 19.61 -9.13
N PHE A 273 -7.64 19.21 -7.94
CA PHE A 273 -8.42 18.35 -7.05
C PHE A 273 -9.77 18.96 -6.68
N VAL A 274 -9.77 20.24 -6.27
CA VAL A 274 -11.00 20.96 -5.91
C VAL A 274 -11.93 21.13 -7.11
N LYS A 275 -11.37 21.36 -8.31
CA LYS A 275 -12.14 21.44 -9.56
C LYS A 275 -12.89 20.13 -9.87
N VAL A 276 -12.25 19.00 -9.65
CA VAL A 276 -12.81 17.66 -9.97
C VAL A 276 -13.75 17.17 -8.87
N PHE A 277 -13.35 17.26 -7.61
CA PHE A 277 -14.02 16.61 -6.48
C PHE A 277 -14.63 17.58 -5.46
N GLY A 278 -14.32 18.88 -5.53
CA GLY A 278 -14.72 19.82 -4.49
C GLY A 278 -14.00 19.59 -3.16
N THR A 279 -14.76 19.55 -2.07
CA THR A 279 -14.23 19.28 -0.73
C THR A 279 -13.78 17.81 -0.64
N PRO A 280 -12.56 17.52 -0.15
CA PRO A 280 -12.07 16.15 -0.03
C PRO A 280 -13.01 15.28 0.81
N GLN A 281 -13.43 14.16 0.26
CA GLN A 281 -14.22 13.11 0.93
C GLN A 281 -13.41 11.80 0.94
N PRO A 282 -13.68 10.87 1.87
CA PRO A 282 -13.02 9.56 1.88
C PRO A 282 -13.14 8.83 0.55
N LEU A 283 -14.33 8.84 -0.05
CA LEU A 283 -14.62 8.26 -1.37
C LEU A 283 -13.64 8.72 -2.46
N ASN A 284 -13.32 10.02 -2.50
CA ASN A 284 -12.39 10.56 -3.49
C ASN A 284 -10.97 10.04 -3.24
N GLY A 285 -10.59 9.93 -1.97
CA GLY A 285 -9.29 9.40 -1.58
C GLY A 285 -9.15 7.91 -1.89
N GLU A 286 -10.18 7.11 -1.61
CA GLU A 286 -10.23 5.68 -1.94
C GLU A 286 -10.12 5.48 -3.46
N TYR A 287 -10.90 6.23 -4.25
CA TYR A 287 -10.83 6.21 -5.71
C TYR A 287 -9.41 6.52 -6.21
N LEU A 288 -8.82 7.64 -5.79
CA LEU A 288 -7.47 8.02 -6.21
C LEU A 288 -6.42 6.97 -5.85
N MET A 289 -6.56 6.35 -4.69
CA MET A 289 -5.64 5.31 -4.23
C MET A 289 -5.85 3.94 -4.91
N GLY A 290 -6.85 3.81 -5.80
CA GLY A 290 -7.22 2.53 -6.39
C GLY A 290 -7.69 1.52 -5.35
N MET A 291 -8.35 1.99 -4.29
CA MET A 291 -8.92 1.17 -3.22
C MET A 291 -10.36 0.75 -3.55
N PRO A 292 -10.83 -0.38 -3.00
CA PRO A 292 -12.27 -0.66 -3.02
C PRO A 292 -13.04 0.46 -2.31
N ILE A 293 -14.10 0.95 -2.93
CA ILE A 293 -14.94 2.02 -2.36
C ILE A 293 -15.60 1.54 -1.07
N GLY A 294 -15.47 2.31 0.00
CA GLY A 294 -15.95 1.98 1.34
C GLY A 294 -14.93 1.21 2.20
N MET A 295 -13.74 0.94 1.67
CA MET A 295 -12.68 0.22 2.40
C MET A 295 -12.38 0.86 3.77
N THR A 296 -12.41 2.17 3.85
CA THR A 296 -12.04 2.92 5.07
C THR A 296 -13.22 3.27 5.97
N SER A 297 -14.45 2.90 5.60
CA SER A 297 -15.63 3.14 6.43
C SER A 297 -15.61 2.32 7.73
N PRO A 298 -15.92 2.91 8.90
CA PRO A 298 -16.12 2.15 10.13
C PRO A 298 -17.50 1.46 10.18
N GLU A 299 -18.40 1.82 9.25
CA GLU A 299 -19.74 1.27 9.16
C GLU A 299 -19.80 0.09 8.18
N HIS A 300 -20.92 -0.64 8.24
CA HIS A 300 -21.20 -1.72 7.28
C HIS A 300 -21.15 -1.22 5.83
N VAL A 301 -20.43 -1.93 4.98
CA VAL A 301 -20.41 -1.69 3.53
C VAL A 301 -20.62 -3.01 2.80
N ASN A 302 -21.57 -3.02 1.87
CA ASN A 302 -21.94 -4.22 1.13
C ASN A 302 -20.72 -4.80 0.37
N LYS A 303 -20.56 -6.12 0.45
CA LYS A 303 -19.44 -6.85 -0.19
C LYS A 303 -19.37 -6.66 -1.71
N LYS A 304 -20.48 -6.33 -2.37
CA LYS A 304 -20.52 -6.02 -3.81
C LYS A 304 -19.50 -4.95 -4.24
N HIS A 305 -19.14 -4.01 -3.36
CA HIS A 305 -18.11 -3.00 -3.66
C HIS A 305 -16.73 -3.62 -3.79
N LEU A 306 -16.40 -4.61 -2.95
CA LEU A 306 -15.18 -5.38 -3.07
C LEU A 306 -15.19 -6.23 -4.34
N GLU A 307 -16.27 -6.92 -4.62
CA GLU A 307 -16.43 -7.78 -5.80
C GLU A 307 -16.28 -6.98 -7.10
N LYS A 308 -16.90 -5.79 -7.14
CA LYS A 308 -16.74 -4.86 -8.25
C LYS A 308 -15.27 -4.46 -8.44
N TRP A 309 -14.59 -4.10 -7.36
CA TRP A 309 -13.19 -3.70 -7.40
C TRP A 309 -12.28 -4.86 -7.87
N ILE A 310 -12.48 -6.08 -7.38
CA ILE A 310 -11.76 -7.27 -7.82
C ILE A 310 -11.94 -7.45 -9.34
N ASN A 311 -13.16 -7.39 -9.84
CA ASN A 311 -13.46 -7.51 -11.27
C ASN A 311 -12.81 -6.41 -12.13
N GLN A 312 -12.62 -5.22 -11.57
CA GLN A 312 -11.95 -4.09 -12.23
C GLN A 312 -10.42 -4.19 -12.21
N THR A 313 -9.84 -4.99 -11.32
CA THR A 313 -8.39 -5.04 -11.08
C THR A 313 -7.75 -6.38 -11.42
N SER A 314 -8.55 -7.44 -11.60
CA SER A 314 -8.06 -8.76 -11.96
C SER A 314 -8.52 -9.15 -13.38
N TYR A 315 -7.71 -9.93 -14.09
CA TYR A 315 -8.16 -10.69 -15.26
C TYR A 315 -8.72 -12.03 -14.76
N HIS A 316 -9.95 -12.32 -15.12
CA HIS A 316 -10.55 -13.64 -14.99
C HIS A 316 -10.33 -14.45 -16.25
#